data_20956044fa8457aa8c241e09f10fce18
#
_entry.id   20956044fa8457aa8c241e09f10fce18
#
_cell.length_a   1.000
_cell.length_b   1.000
_cell.length_c   1.000
_cell.angle_alpha   90.00
_cell.angle_beta   90.00
_cell.angle_gamma   90.00
#
_symmetry.space_group_name_H-M   'P 1'
#
loop_
_entity.id
_entity.type
_entity.pdbx_description
1 polymer ?
#
loop_
_entity_poly.entity_id
_entity_poly.type
_entity_poly.pdbx_seq_one_letter_code
_entity_poly.pdbx_strand_id
1 'polypeptide(L)'
;VSYWSILFNAENFSDMLDRLADIDAVMDYDNQVMEELTAARQELERLQAELESARAEEQAAREQQEAKRAEQQAKVAQAQKLLDQINADVAEVNRQLDTENAEWAAIGADIARKQKELEEQRKQNNVQLPPTGDGWLWPLPASNLKLTSAFGYRMHPVDHVPNSHTGIDVAASTGVPIYAARGGQVIMSEYGAGANWSYGNFVVIDHGDGTTTLYAHMSSRAVSEGQMVSQGQTIGYVGTTGSSTGNHLHLEVRDNYTRVDPESKFPSLSLTHPW
;
A
#
# COMPACT_ATOMS: atom_id res chain seq x y z
N VAL A 1 -86.36 35.00 23.82
CA VAL A 1 -87.76 34.70 24.21
C VAL A 1 -87.71 33.68 25.32
N SER A 2 -88.29 33.99 26.50
CA SER A 2 -88.26 33.04 27.62
C SER A 2 -89.32 31.97 27.39
N TYR A 3 -88.96 30.68 27.52
CA TYR A 3 -89.89 29.57 27.42
C TYR A 3 -91.15 29.79 28.27
N TRP A 4 -90.99 30.44 29.39
CA TRP A 4 -92.08 30.88 30.28
C TRP A 4 -93.08 31.83 29.58
N SER A 5 -92.66 32.74 28.70
CA SER A 5 -93.55 33.65 27.98
C SER A 5 -94.37 32.97 26.94
N ILE A 6 -93.91 31.84 26.39
CA ILE A 6 -94.65 31.00 25.42
C ILE A 6 -95.74 30.24 26.14
N LEU A 7 -95.44 29.68 27.33
CA LEU A 7 -96.34 28.88 28.12
C LEU A 7 -97.54 29.70 28.71
N PHE A 8 -97.19 30.90 29.21
CA PHE A 8 -98.23 31.77 29.86
C PHE A 8 -99.12 32.51 28.88
N ASN A 9 -98.89 32.48 27.58
CA ASN A 9 -99.73 33.01 26.52
C ASN A 9 -100.67 31.90 25.89
N ALA A 10 -100.86 30.78 26.55
CA ALA A 10 -101.77 29.71 26.10
C ALA A 10 -103.23 30.13 26.28
N GLU A 11 -104.09 29.84 25.28
CA GLU A 11 -105.47 30.17 25.24
C GLU A 11 -106.38 29.28 26.15
N ASN A 12 -105.93 28.05 26.37
CA ASN A 12 -106.59 27.08 27.24
C ASN A 12 -105.57 25.97 27.69
N PHE A 13 -106.04 25.10 28.59
CA PHE A 13 -105.18 24.04 29.17
C PHE A 13 -104.60 23.06 28.14
N SER A 14 -105.36 22.69 27.09
CA SER A 14 -104.87 21.85 26.02
C SER A 14 -103.76 22.50 25.21
N ASP A 15 -103.91 23.76 24.83
CA ASP A 15 -102.87 24.57 24.15
C ASP A 15 -101.66 24.74 25.02
N MET A 16 -101.79 24.81 26.31
CA MET A 16 -100.65 24.86 27.24
C MET A 16 -99.85 23.55 27.27
N LEU A 17 -100.53 22.39 27.22
CA LEU A 17 -99.87 21.08 27.16
C LEU A 17 -99.18 20.87 25.84
N ASP A 18 -99.81 21.28 24.72
CA ASP A 18 -99.15 21.16 23.37
C ASP A 18 -97.90 22.05 23.29
N ARG A 19 -97.95 23.27 23.81
CA ARG A 19 -96.79 24.16 23.87
C ARG A 19 -95.72 23.66 24.83
N LEU A 20 -96.09 23.00 25.93
CA LEU A 20 -95.13 22.32 26.80
C LEU A 20 -94.38 21.23 26.09
N ALA A 21 -95.09 20.41 25.32
CA ALA A 21 -94.47 19.33 24.51
C ALA A 21 -93.53 19.85 23.39
N ASP A 22 -93.94 20.98 22.76
CA ASP A 22 -93.11 21.69 21.81
C ASP A 22 -91.82 22.24 22.45
N ILE A 23 -91.93 22.83 23.67
CA ILE A 23 -90.78 23.34 24.42
C ILE A 23 -89.83 22.19 24.82
N ASP A 24 -90.37 21.06 25.30
CA ASP A 24 -89.57 19.87 25.63
C ASP A 24 -88.83 19.35 24.39
N ALA A 25 -89.54 19.24 23.23
CA ALA A 25 -88.92 18.80 21.96
C ALA A 25 -87.76 19.74 21.48
N VAL A 26 -87.98 21.08 21.66
CA VAL A 26 -86.89 22.04 21.34
C VAL A 26 -85.76 21.94 22.33
N MET A 27 -86.00 21.74 23.62
CA MET A 27 -84.98 21.56 24.65
C MET A 27 -84.17 20.25 24.38
N ASP A 28 -84.85 19.20 24.03
CA ASP A 28 -84.15 17.91 23.65
C ASP A 28 -83.29 18.10 22.42
N TYR A 29 -83.80 18.80 21.41
CA TYR A 29 -82.98 19.11 20.21
C TYR A 29 -81.76 20.01 20.54
N ASP A 30 -81.98 21.06 21.31
CA ASP A 30 -80.89 21.95 21.75
C ASP A 30 -79.83 21.20 22.56
N ASN A 31 -80.29 20.33 23.47
CA ASN A 31 -79.36 19.46 24.23
C ASN A 31 -78.56 18.49 23.27
N GLN A 32 -79.23 17.87 22.30
CA GLN A 32 -78.53 17.01 21.31
C GLN A 32 -77.51 17.79 20.49
N VAL A 33 -77.90 19.02 20.02
CA VAL A 33 -76.99 19.91 19.30
C VAL A 33 -75.78 20.32 20.16
N MET A 34 -76.00 20.59 21.44
CA MET A 34 -74.95 20.94 22.40
C MET A 34 -74.02 19.75 22.67
N GLU A 35 -74.53 18.51 22.74
CA GLU A 35 -73.71 17.28 22.86
C GLU A 35 -72.90 17.07 21.60
N GLU A 36 -73.48 17.15 20.41
CA GLU A 36 -72.78 17.04 19.14
C GLU A 36 -71.67 18.11 18.98
N LEU A 37 -71.98 19.35 19.34
CA LEU A 37 -70.98 20.44 19.30
C LEU A 37 -69.85 20.22 20.27
N THR A 38 -70.14 19.70 21.47
CA THR A 38 -69.16 19.39 22.48
C THR A 38 -68.24 18.24 22.00
N ALA A 39 -68.80 17.16 21.42
CA ALA A 39 -68.07 16.06 20.86
C ALA A 39 -67.19 16.49 19.68
N ALA A 40 -67.76 17.33 18.78
CA ALA A 40 -66.99 17.87 17.65
C ALA A 40 -65.80 18.74 18.11
N ARG A 41 -66.00 19.53 19.15
CA ARG A 41 -64.95 20.36 19.74
C ARG A 41 -63.86 19.50 20.39
N GLN A 42 -64.20 18.45 21.11
CA GLN A 42 -63.23 17.52 21.71
C GLN A 42 -62.44 16.80 20.64
N GLU A 43 -63.09 16.37 19.56
CA GLU A 43 -62.41 15.72 18.41
C GLU A 43 -61.46 16.69 17.71
N LEU A 44 -61.85 17.95 17.54
CA LEU A 44 -60.96 18.98 16.98
C LEU A 44 -59.73 19.20 17.84
N GLU A 45 -59.89 19.31 19.16
CA GLU A 45 -58.76 19.44 20.09
C GLU A 45 -57.83 18.24 20.06
N ARG A 46 -58.38 16.99 19.95
CA ARG A 46 -57.60 15.76 19.77
C ARG A 46 -56.78 15.77 18.49
N LEU A 47 -57.41 16.09 17.36
CA LEU A 47 -56.76 16.17 16.06
C LEU A 47 -55.68 17.26 16.00
N GLN A 48 -55.91 18.38 16.67
CA GLN A 48 -54.85 19.43 16.79
C GLN A 48 -53.63 18.92 17.55
N ALA A 49 -53.86 18.25 18.69
CA ALA A 49 -52.78 17.68 19.47
C ALA A 49 -51.98 16.58 18.68
N GLU A 50 -52.69 15.73 17.96
CA GLU A 50 -52.05 14.73 17.08
C GLU A 50 -51.22 15.40 15.95
N LEU A 51 -51.74 16.44 15.32
CA LEU A 51 -51.02 17.18 14.29
C LEU A 51 -49.75 17.87 14.83
N GLU A 52 -49.83 18.45 16.02
CA GLU A 52 -48.66 19.07 16.67
C GLU A 52 -47.60 18.04 17.01
N SER A 53 -48.00 16.85 17.52
CA SER A 53 -47.09 15.75 17.78
C SER A 53 -46.40 15.24 16.50
N ALA A 54 -47.19 15.02 15.43
CA ALA A 54 -46.63 14.58 14.13
C ALA A 54 -45.67 15.62 13.52
N ARG A 55 -45.94 16.89 13.66
CA ARG A 55 -45.03 17.95 13.22
C ARG A 55 -43.72 17.95 14.01
N ALA A 56 -43.80 17.77 15.33
CA ALA A 56 -42.60 17.68 16.16
C ALA A 56 -41.72 16.46 15.81
N GLU A 57 -42.35 15.30 15.55
CA GLU A 57 -41.67 14.10 15.11
C GLU A 57 -40.99 14.30 13.73
N GLU A 58 -41.69 14.89 12.77
CA GLU A 58 -41.15 15.21 11.46
C GLU A 58 -39.94 16.14 11.55
N GLN A 59 -40.05 17.19 12.39
CA GLN A 59 -38.97 18.14 12.62
C GLN A 59 -37.72 17.42 13.20
N ALA A 60 -37.89 16.60 14.23
CA ALA A 60 -36.82 15.84 14.84
C ALA A 60 -36.16 14.85 13.84
N ALA A 61 -36.98 14.21 13.00
CA ALA A 61 -36.48 13.32 11.94
C ALA A 61 -35.64 14.06 10.88
N ARG A 62 -36.07 15.27 10.49
CA ARG A 62 -35.28 16.12 9.56
C ARG A 62 -33.95 16.55 10.16
N GLU A 63 -33.94 17.02 11.41
CA GLU A 63 -32.72 17.41 12.11
C GLU A 63 -31.72 16.22 12.23
N GLN A 64 -32.24 15.03 12.55
CA GLN A 64 -31.42 13.82 12.60
C GLN A 64 -30.86 13.45 11.22
N GLN A 65 -31.64 13.61 10.16
CA GLN A 65 -31.18 13.34 8.79
C GLN A 65 -30.11 14.33 8.35
N GLU A 66 -30.26 15.62 8.68
CA GLU A 66 -29.23 16.63 8.38
C GLU A 66 -27.93 16.36 9.13
N ALA A 67 -28.00 16.00 10.41
CA ALA A 67 -26.84 15.61 11.20
C ALA A 67 -26.10 14.39 10.58
N LYS A 68 -26.83 13.36 10.16
CA LYS A 68 -26.24 12.18 9.47
C LYS A 68 -25.60 12.56 8.12
N ARG A 69 -26.22 13.46 7.36
CA ARG A 69 -25.63 13.94 6.09
C ARG A 69 -24.35 14.73 6.34
N ALA A 70 -24.30 15.58 7.35
CA ALA A 70 -23.10 16.32 7.71
C ALA A 70 -21.96 15.37 8.15
N GLU A 71 -22.26 14.35 8.94
CA GLU A 71 -21.29 13.32 9.33
C GLU A 71 -20.75 12.55 8.12
N GLN A 72 -21.64 12.13 7.20
CA GLN A 72 -21.22 11.45 5.98
C GLN A 72 -20.32 12.32 5.10
N GLN A 73 -20.67 13.60 4.94
CA GLN A 73 -19.85 14.55 4.18
C GLN A 73 -18.47 14.73 4.80
N ALA A 74 -18.37 14.80 6.12
CA ALA A 74 -17.09 14.88 6.84
C ALA A 74 -16.23 13.63 6.61
N LYS A 75 -16.84 12.43 6.67
CA LYS A 75 -16.15 11.16 6.37
C LYS A 75 -15.66 11.09 4.93
N VAL A 76 -16.45 11.54 3.96
CA VAL A 76 -16.04 11.59 2.54
C VAL A 76 -14.87 12.56 2.35
N ALA A 77 -14.92 13.75 2.98
CA ALA A 77 -13.81 14.70 2.91
C ALA A 77 -12.52 14.15 3.54
N GLN A 78 -12.63 13.44 4.66
CA GLN A 78 -11.49 12.77 5.30
C GLN A 78 -10.91 11.66 4.42
N ALA A 79 -11.76 10.83 3.81
CA ALA A 79 -11.33 9.77 2.89
C ALA A 79 -10.64 10.34 1.65
N GLN A 80 -11.14 11.45 1.09
CA GLN A 80 -10.50 12.12 -0.04
C GLN A 80 -9.11 12.63 0.32
N LYS A 81 -8.97 13.28 1.47
CA LYS A 81 -7.66 13.75 1.95
C LYS A 81 -6.65 12.60 2.12
N LEU A 82 -7.10 11.45 2.62
CA LEU A 82 -6.25 10.27 2.76
C LEU A 82 -5.84 9.70 1.39
N LEU A 83 -6.77 9.66 0.43
CA LEU A 83 -6.47 9.23 -0.95
C LEU A 83 -5.44 10.14 -1.62
N ASP A 84 -5.57 11.46 -1.44
CA ASP A 84 -4.62 12.42 -2.00
C ASP A 84 -3.21 12.22 -1.41
N GLN A 85 -3.13 11.92 -0.10
CA GLN A 85 -1.86 11.62 0.56
C GLN A 85 -1.25 10.31 0.05
N ILE A 86 -2.04 9.23 -0.05
CA ILE A 86 -1.58 7.94 -0.60
C ILE A 86 -1.07 8.11 -2.04
N ASN A 87 -1.77 8.88 -2.87
CA ASN A 87 -1.34 9.11 -4.25
C ASN A 87 -0.01 9.88 -4.31
N ALA A 88 0.20 10.85 -3.41
CA ALA A 88 1.48 11.56 -3.31
C ALA A 88 2.62 10.63 -2.86
N ASP A 89 2.37 9.77 -1.87
CA ASP A 89 3.36 8.80 -1.38
C ASP A 89 3.71 7.78 -2.48
N VAL A 90 2.72 7.27 -3.23
CA VAL A 90 2.93 6.38 -4.39
C VAL A 90 3.76 7.06 -5.49
N ALA A 91 3.49 8.32 -5.79
CA ALA A 91 4.26 9.07 -6.78
C ALA A 91 5.73 9.23 -6.36
N GLU A 92 5.99 9.48 -5.07
CA GLU A 92 7.34 9.58 -4.52
C GLU A 92 8.08 8.24 -4.59
N VAL A 93 7.44 7.13 -4.20
CA VAL A 93 8.02 5.78 -4.28
C VAL A 93 8.35 5.41 -5.73
N ASN A 94 7.45 5.69 -6.68
CA ASN A 94 7.72 5.43 -8.10
C ASN A 94 8.92 6.25 -8.60
N ARG A 95 9.05 7.51 -8.19
CA ARG A 95 10.21 8.34 -8.55
C ARG A 95 11.53 7.78 -8.02
N GLN A 96 11.54 7.27 -6.79
CA GLN A 96 12.71 6.62 -6.19
C GLN A 96 13.09 5.34 -6.95
N LEU A 97 12.10 4.50 -7.30
CA LEU A 97 12.31 3.31 -8.11
C LEU A 97 12.88 3.61 -9.50
N ASP A 98 12.35 4.63 -10.17
CA ASP A 98 12.87 5.04 -11.48
C ASP A 98 14.34 5.49 -11.38
N THR A 99 14.68 6.18 -10.30
CA THR A 99 16.07 6.58 -10.03
C THR A 99 16.98 5.37 -9.79
N GLU A 100 16.59 4.43 -8.94
CA GLU A 100 17.34 3.19 -8.69
C GLU A 100 17.52 2.35 -9.97
N ASN A 101 16.46 2.19 -10.76
CA ASN A 101 16.52 1.47 -12.02
C ASN A 101 17.48 2.12 -13.02
N ALA A 102 17.50 3.46 -13.08
CA ALA A 102 18.44 4.20 -13.92
C ALA A 102 19.89 4.02 -13.45
N GLU A 103 20.15 3.99 -12.13
CA GLU A 103 21.45 3.72 -11.54
C GLU A 103 21.92 2.31 -11.90
N TRP A 104 21.09 1.30 -11.73
CA TRP A 104 21.43 -0.09 -12.09
C TRP A 104 21.71 -0.27 -13.59
N ALA A 105 20.98 0.46 -14.44
CA ALA A 105 21.24 0.46 -15.87
C ALA A 105 22.58 1.11 -16.21
N ALA A 106 22.92 2.24 -15.57
CA ALA A 106 24.19 2.94 -15.76
C ALA A 106 25.39 2.07 -15.35
N ILE A 107 25.34 1.41 -14.19
CA ILE A 107 26.37 0.48 -13.74
C ILE A 107 26.50 -0.69 -14.73
N GLY A 108 25.37 -1.25 -15.18
CA GLY A 108 25.39 -2.33 -16.19
C GLY A 108 26.10 -1.93 -17.47
N ALA A 109 25.87 -0.71 -17.95
CA ALA A 109 26.55 -0.17 -19.13
C ALA A 109 28.06 0.06 -18.88
N ASP A 110 28.43 0.54 -17.69
CA ASP A 110 29.85 0.76 -17.34
C ASP A 110 30.62 -0.54 -17.20
N ILE A 111 30.02 -1.57 -16.60
CA ILE A 111 30.59 -2.93 -16.54
C ILE A 111 30.80 -3.46 -17.95
N ALA A 112 29.79 -3.38 -18.83
CA ALA A 112 29.91 -3.88 -20.21
C ALA A 112 31.01 -3.14 -20.99
N ARG A 113 31.11 -1.82 -20.81
CA ARG A 113 32.19 -1.04 -21.41
C ARG A 113 33.58 -1.46 -20.92
N LYS A 114 33.79 -1.55 -19.60
CA LYS A 114 35.05 -1.94 -18.98
C LYS A 114 35.44 -3.37 -19.37
N GLN A 115 34.47 -4.28 -19.39
CA GLN A 115 34.69 -5.66 -19.84
C GLN A 115 35.22 -5.72 -21.28
N LYS A 116 34.57 -4.99 -22.20
CA LYS A 116 34.95 -4.93 -23.59
C LYS A 116 36.35 -4.32 -23.79
N GLU A 117 36.63 -3.22 -23.10
CA GLU A 117 37.95 -2.56 -23.15
C GLU A 117 39.06 -3.51 -22.65
N LEU A 118 38.79 -4.26 -21.57
CA LEU A 118 39.75 -5.27 -21.05
C LEU A 118 39.93 -6.45 -21.94
N GLU A 119 38.86 -6.95 -22.57
CA GLU A 119 38.96 -8.02 -23.56
C GLU A 119 39.85 -7.60 -24.76
N GLU A 120 39.69 -6.37 -25.25
CA GLU A 120 40.53 -5.83 -26.33
C GLU A 120 42.00 -5.69 -25.89
N GLN A 121 42.25 -5.14 -24.69
CA GLN A 121 43.60 -5.01 -24.14
C GLN A 121 44.28 -6.36 -23.93
N ARG A 122 43.55 -7.37 -23.42
CA ARG A 122 44.08 -8.75 -23.24
C ARG A 122 44.46 -9.38 -24.57
N LYS A 123 43.61 -9.22 -25.58
CA LYS A 123 43.89 -9.70 -26.94
C LYS A 123 45.16 -9.06 -27.52
N GLN A 124 45.32 -7.73 -27.32
CA GLN A 124 46.50 -6.99 -27.81
C GLN A 124 47.76 -7.37 -27.06
N ASN A 125 47.71 -7.57 -25.74
CA ASN A 125 48.85 -7.80 -24.88
C ASN A 125 49.13 -9.29 -24.60
N ASN A 126 48.36 -10.20 -25.18
CA ASN A 126 48.41 -11.65 -24.96
C ASN A 126 48.39 -12.04 -23.46
N VAL A 127 47.61 -11.34 -22.65
CA VAL A 127 47.45 -11.59 -21.21
C VAL A 127 46.49 -12.74 -20.99
N GLN A 128 46.97 -13.79 -20.32
CA GLN A 128 46.14 -14.91 -19.89
C GLN A 128 45.61 -14.63 -18.48
N LEU A 129 44.29 -14.86 -18.28
CA LEU A 129 43.68 -14.83 -16.95
C LEU A 129 44.11 -16.06 -16.13
N PRO A 130 44.05 -15.96 -14.77
CA PRO A 130 44.19 -17.12 -13.92
C PRO A 130 43.18 -18.20 -14.33
N PRO A 131 43.49 -19.48 -14.13
CA PRO A 131 42.52 -20.55 -14.37
C PRO A 131 41.22 -20.25 -13.61
N THR A 132 40.10 -20.32 -14.31
CA THR A 132 38.76 -20.02 -13.72
C THR A 132 38.30 -21.11 -12.75
N GLY A 133 39.03 -22.26 -12.67
CA GLY A 133 38.60 -23.44 -11.92
C GLY A 133 37.57 -24.28 -12.69
N ASP A 134 37.29 -25.47 -12.19
CA ASP A 134 36.26 -26.35 -12.75
C ASP A 134 34.90 -25.97 -12.15
N GLY A 135 34.11 -25.18 -12.91
CA GLY A 135 32.75 -24.78 -12.49
C GLY A 135 32.69 -23.51 -11.65
N TRP A 136 31.61 -23.38 -10.91
CA TRP A 136 31.28 -22.21 -10.08
C TRP A 136 31.42 -22.56 -8.59
N LEU A 137 32.12 -21.73 -7.83
CA LEU A 137 32.21 -21.84 -6.38
C LEU A 137 31.18 -20.91 -5.74
N TRP A 138 30.43 -21.43 -4.75
CA TRP A 138 29.52 -20.59 -3.95
C TRP A 138 30.30 -19.50 -3.22
N PRO A 139 29.90 -18.24 -3.32
CA PRO A 139 30.69 -17.10 -2.86
C PRO A 139 30.68 -16.88 -1.35
N LEU A 140 30.01 -17.71 -0.58
CA LEU A 140 29.93 -17.65 0.88
C LEU A 140 30.34 -18.99 1.51
N PRO A 141 30.63 -19.03 2.83
CA PRO A 141 30.75 -20.29 3.55
C PRO A 141 29.53 -21.20 3.34
N ALA A 142 29.74 -22.50 3.29
CA ALA A 142 28.68 -23.49 3.00
C ALA A 142 27.52 -23.50 3.99
N SER A 143 27.63 -22.83 5.15
CA SER A 143 26.55 -22.61 6.10
C SER A 143 25.57 -21.51 5.68
N ASN A 144 25.91 -20.67 4.72
CA ASN A 144 25.12 -19.52 4.26
C ASN A 144 24.39 -19.86 2.95
N LEU A 145 23.28 -20.58 3.06
CA LEU A 145 22.48 -21.06 1.93
C LEU A 145 21.06 -20.49 1.94
N LYS A 146 20.77 -19.50 2.81
CA LYS A 146 19.43 -18.90 2.93
C LYS A 146 19.31 -17.74 1.95
N LEU A 147 18.53 -17.94 0.89
CA LEU A 147 18.08 -16.88 0.01
C LEU A 147 17.08 -15.99 0.75
N THR A 148 17.21 -14.69 0.63
CA THR A 148 16.25 -13.71 1.12
C THR A 148 15.50 -13.02 -0.03
N SER A 149 16.08 -13.09 -1.25
CA SER A 149 15.43 -12.59 -2.45
C SER A 149 15.98 -13.27 -3.70
N ALA A 150 15.10 -13.75 -4.57
CA ALA A 150 15.44 -14.36 -5.85
C ALA A 150 15.63 -13.34 -6.97
N PHE A 151 16.26 -13.77 -8.05
CA PHE A 151 16.41 -13.03 -9.30
C PHE A 151 15.07 -12.86 -10.02
N GLY A 152 14.91 -11.73 -10.72
CA GLY A 152 13.80 -11.47 -11.61
C GLY A 152 12.66 -10.69 -10.98
N TYR A 153 11.46 -10.80 -11.57
CA TYR A 153 10.29 -10.03 -11.18
C TYR A 153 9.77 -10.45 -9.81
N ARG A 154 9.65 -9.51 -8.90
CA ARG A 154 9.14 -9.72 -7.54
C ARG A 154 8.40 -8.49 -7.04
N MET A 155 7.64 -8.65 -5.95
CA MET A 155 7.19 -7.52 -5.14
C MET A 155 8.35 -7.01 -4.29
N HIS A 156 8.64 -5.71 -4.34
CA HIS A 156 9.69 -5.13 -3.50
C HIS A 156 9.37 -5.34 -2.00
N PRO A 157 10.30 -5.84 -1.19
CA PRO A 157 9.99 -6.26 0.19
C PRO A 157 9.62 -5.10 1.12
N VAL A 158 10.00 -3.87 0.80
CA VAL A 158 9.73 -2.68 1.62
C VAL A 158 8.54 -1.91 1.05
N ASP A 159 8.56 -1.60 -0.23
CA ASP A 159 7.61 -0.67 -0.86
C ASP A 159 6.37 -1.38 -1.42
N HIS A 160 6.38 -2.73 -1.44
CA HIS A 160 5.31 -3.57 -1.98
C HIS A 160 4.87 -3.21 -3.40
N VAL A 161 5.82 -2.70 -4.21
CA VAL A 161 5.61 -2.42 -5.63
C VAL A 161 6.33 -3.46 -6.48
N PRO A 162 5.84 -3.74 -7.71
CA PRO A 162 6.51 -4.63 -8.63
C PRO A 162 7.92 -4.13 -8.95
N ASN A 163 8.95 -4.96 -8.74
CA ASN A 163 10.34 -4.64 -9.03
C ASN A 163 11.04 -5.82 -9.71
N SER A 164 12.07 -5.54 -10.49
CA SER A 164 12.94 -6.55 -11.11
C SER A 164 14.26 -6.60 -10.36
N HIS A 165 14.49 -7.69 -9.62
CA HIS A 165 15.73 -7.91 -8.90
C HIS A 165 16.83 -8.37 -9.84
N THR A 166 17.96 -7.67 -9.82
CA THR A 166 19.07 -7.86 -10.80
C THR A 166 20.00 -9.02 -10.46
N GLY A 167 19.87 -9.61 -9.27
CA GLY A 167 20.67 -10.69 -8.75
C GLY A 167 19.91 -11.55 -7.75
N ILE A 168 20.63 -12.19 -6.84
CA ILE A 168 20.08 -12.88 -5.67
C ILE A 168 20.65 -12.28 -4.39
N ASP A 169 19.83 -12.27 -3.33
CA ASP A 169 20.26 -11.85 -1.99
C ASP A 169 20.38 -13.06 -1.08
N VAL A 170 21.53 -13.21 -0.44
CA VAL A 170 21.85 -14.32 0.45
C VAL A 170 22.12 -13.80 1.86
N ALA A 171 21.34 -14.26 2.84
CA ALA A 171 21.52 -13.85 4.23
C ALA A 171 22.87 -14.31 4.78
N ALA A 172 23.63 -13.37 5.31
CA ALA A 172 24.87 -13.66 6.02
C ALA A 172 25.19 -12.53 7.01
N SER A 173 25.83 -12.85 8.13
CA SER A 173 26.21 -11.85 9.11
C SER A 173 27.29 -10.91 8.59
N THR A 174 27.30 -9.67 9.07
CA THR A 174 28.40 -8.70 8.78
C THR A 174 29.75 -9.31 9.12
N GLY A 175 30.72 -9.13 8.23
CA GLY A 175 32.10 -9.63 8.40
C GLY A 175 32.32 -11.08 7.91
N VAL A 176 31.28 -11.78 7.46
CA VAL A 176 31.43 -13.09 6.78
C VAL A 176 32.23 -12.88 5.49
N PRO A 177 33.28 -13.68 5.21
CA PRO A 177 34.09 -13.52 4.00
C PRO A 177 33.27 -13.84 2.73
N ILE A 178 33.48 -13.02 1.71
CA ILE A 178 32.95 -13.22 0.36
C ILE A 178 34.08 -13.71 -0.52
N TYR A 179 33.83 -14.80 -1.25
CA TYR A 179 34.81 -15.44 -2.10
C TYR A 179 34.53 -15.17 -3.59
N ALA A 180 35.56 -15.07 -4.39
CA ALA A 180 35.41 -15.04 -5.85
C ALA A 180 34.80 -16.37 -6.34
N ALA A 181 33.63 -16.32 -6.97
CA ALA A 181 32.95 -17.50 -7.49
C ALA A 181 33.74 -18.20 -8.60
N ARG A 182 34.58 -17.47 -9.31
CA ARG A 182 35.53 -17.95 -10.32
C ARG A 182 36.78 -17.06 -10.32
N GLY A 183 37.88 -17.54 -10.85
CA GLY A 183 39.08 -16.73 -11.08
C GLY A 183 38.84 -15.69 -12.18
N GLY A 184 39.61 -14.58 -12.15
CA GLY A 184 39.45 -13.50 -13.12
C GLY A 184 40.20 -12.25 -12.75
N GLN A 185 39.81 -11.14 -13.40
CA GLN A 185 40.33 -9.80 -13.12
C GLN A 185 39.27 -8.92 -12.51
N VAL A 186 39.57 -8.23 -11.44
CA VAL A 186 38.70 -7.22 -10.83
C VAL A 186 38.63 -6.03 -11.78
N ILE A 187 37.44 -5.74 -12.30
CA ILE A 187 37.19 -4.63 -13.21
C ILE A 187 36.58 -3.40 -12.51
N MET A 188 35.98 -3.60 -11.33
CA MET A 188 35.52 -2.53 -10.45
C MET A 188 35.70 -2.96 -8.99
N SER A 189 36.17 -2.06 -8.16
CA SER A 189 36.24 -2.24 -6.71
C SER A 189 36.03 -0.86 -6.06
N GLU A 190 34.76 -0.50 -5.82
CA GLU A 190 34.37 0.86 -5.49
C GLU A 190 33.41 0.89 -4.30
N TYR A 191 33.37 2.05 -3.63
CA TYR A 191 32.22 2.43 -2.83
C TYR A 191 31.25 3.19 -3.73
N GLY A 192 30.02 2.73 -3.82
CA GLY A 192 29.02 3.40 -4.63
C GLY A 192 28.79 4.83 -4.14
N ALA A 193 29.16 5.79 -4.98
CA ALA A 193 28.88 7.20 -4.79
C ALA A 193 28.15 7.74 -6.01
N GLY A 194 27.25 8.67 -5.84
CA GLY A 194 26.42 9.16 -6.95
C GLY A 194 25.53 8.07 -7.53
N ALA A 195 25.60 7.80 -8.83
CA ALA A 195 24.81 6.80 -9.53
C ALA A 195 25.01 5.34 -9.07
N ASN A 196 26.05 5.06 -8.31
CA ASN A 196 26.40 3.69 -7.85
C ASN A 196 26.04 3.47 -6.36
N TRP A 197 25.36 4.44 -5.75
CA TRP A 197 25.06 4.41 -4.31
C TRP A 197 24.29 3.16 -3.87
N SER A 198 23.40 2.65 -4.71
CA SER A 198 22.53 1.51 -4.39
C SER A 198 23.30 0.25 -4.02
N TYR A 199 24.46 -0.04 -4.67
CA TYR A 199 25.27 -1.21 -4.37
C TYR A 199 26.16 -1.06 -3.13
N GLY A 200 26.35 0.15 -2.60
CA GLY A 200 27.29 0.40 -1.52
C GLY A 200 28.72 0.03 -1.88
N ASN A 201 29.47 -0.65 -1.02
CA ASN A 201 30.75 -1.25 -1.37
C ASN A 201 30.50 -2.47 -2.26
N PHE A 202 31.12 -2.52 -3.44
CA PHE A 202 30.96 -3.61 -4.38
C PHE A 202 32.25 -3.95 -5.13
N VAL A 203 32.29 -5.17 -5.64
CA VAL A 203 33.38 -5.68 -6.48
C VAL A 203 32.76 -6.33 -7.71
N VAL A 204 33.35 -6.10 -8.88
CA VAL A 204 33.00 -6.79 -10.14
C VAL A 204 34.23 -7.50 -10.66
N ILE A 205 34.07 -8.78 -11.03
CA ILE A 205 35.14 -9.62 -11.58
C ILE A 205 34.77 -10.06 -12.99
N ASP A 206 35.65 -9.83 -13.94
CA ASP A 206 35.55 -10.40 -15.30
C ASP A 206 36.34 -11.71 -15.37
N HIS A 207 35.68 -12.78 -15.77
CA HIS A 207 36.24 -14.13 -15.81
C HIS A 207 36.90 -14.49 -17.17
N GLY A 208 36.78 -13.59 -18.17
CA GLY A 208 37.45 -13.72 -19.47
C GLY A 208 36.82 -14.66 -20.48
N ASP A 209 35.69 -15.28 -20.13
CA ASP A 209 34.92 -16.18 -20.99
C ASP A 209 33.56 -15.58 -21.38
N GLY A 210 33.42 -14.23 -21.27
CA GLY A 210 32.18 -13.53 -21.48
C GLY A 210 31.33 -13.39 -20.21
N THR A 211 31.74 -14.06 -19.10
CA THR A 211 31.00 -13.95 -17.83
C THR A 211 31.61 -12.94 -16.87
N THR A 212 30.76 -12.23 -16.12
CA THR A 212 31.14 -11.36 -14.99
C THR A 212 30.30 -11.67 -13.77
N THR A 213 30.87 -11.42 -12.57
CA THR A 213 30.15 -11.46 -11.30
C THR A 213 30.27 -10.13 -10.59
N LEU A 214 29.16 -9.69 -9.93
CA LEU A 214 29.11 -8.53 -9.06
C LEU A 214 28.72 -8.97 -7.66
N TYR A 215 29.44 -8.45 -6.66
CA TYR A 215 29.23 -8.70 -5.23
C TYR A 215 29.04 -7.37 -4.52
N ALA A 216 27.89 -7.13 -3.91
CA ALA A 216 27.54 -5.84 -3.34
C ALA A 216 27.20 -5.87 -1.85
N HIS A 217 26.87 -4.70 -1.33
CA HIS A 217 26.52 -4.40 0.08
C HIS A 217 27.62 -4.78 1.08
N MET A 218 28.87 -4.84 0.63
CA MET A 218 30.00 -5.24 1.46
C MET A 218 30.24 -4.25 2.60
N SER A 219 30.69 -4.74 3.76
CA SER A 219 31.23 -3.90 4.82
C SER A 219 32.61 -3.33 4.45
N SER A 220 33.41 -4.15 3.76
CA SER A 220 34.73 -3.75 3.22
C SER A 220 35.12 -4.63 2.05
N ARG A 221 35.94 -4.08 1.17
CA ARG A 221 36.55 -4.75 0.02
C ARG A 221 37.97 -5.17 0.37
N ALA A 222 38.40 -6.35 -0.10
CA ALA A 222 39.73 -6.88 0.14
C ALA A 222 40.62 -6.88 -1.12
N VAL A 223 40.11 -6.37 -2.25
CA VAL A 223 40.77 -6.35 -3.56
C VAL A 223 40.63 -4.99 -4.22
N SER A 224 41.49 -4.67 -5.16
CA SER A 224 41.53 -3.43 -5.93
C SER A 224 41.24 -3.68 -7.40
N GLU A 225 40.77 -2.65 -8.12
CA GLU A 225 40.60 -2.68 -9.57
C GLU A 225 41.93 -3.04 -10.26
N GLY A 226 41.86 -3.86 -11.31
CA GLY A 226 43.00 -4.38 -12.03
C GLY A 226 43.64 -5.64 -11.41
N GLN A 227 43.32 -5.97 -10.14
CA GLN A 227 43.89 -7.14 -9.46
C GLN A 227 43.36 -8.44 -10.07
N MET A 228 44.30 -9.41 -10.28
CA MET A 228 43.95 -10.79 -10.60
C MET A 228 43.57 -11.54 -9.33
N VAL A 229 42.48 -12.30 -9.38
CA VAL A 229 41.99 -13.12 -8.28
C VAL A 229 41.78 -14.57 -8.72
N SER A 230 42.08 -15.50 -7.83
CA SER A 230 41.79 -16.91 -8.02
C SER A 230 40.37 -17.24 -7.52
N GLN A 231 39.78 -18.33 -8.05
CA GLN A 231 38.55 -18.87 -7.49
C GLN A 231 38.72 -19.18 -5.99
N GLY A 232 37.75 -18.83 -5.17
CA GLY A 232 37.78 -19.01 -3.70
C GLY A 232 38.61 -17.97 -2.95
N GLN A 233 39.29 -17.03 -3.63
CA GLN A 233 39.98 -15.95 -2.97
C GLN A 233 38.97 -15.00 -2.27
N THR A 234 39.27 -14.59 -1.03
CA THR A 234 38.50 -13.59 -0.33
C THR A 234 38.60 -12.25 -1.06
N ILE A 235 37.47 -11.66 -1.44
CA ILE A 235 37.37 -10.40 -2.19
C ILE A 235 36.77 -9.28 -1.36
N GLY A 236 36.16 -9.61 -0.23
CA GLY A 236 35.56 -8.66 0.71
C GLY A 236 34.76 -9.36 1.79
N TYR A 237 33.95 -8.60 2.52
CA TYR A 237 33.19 -9.10 3.65
C TYR A 237 31.76 -8.59 3.59
N VAL A 238 30.82 -9.43 3.96
CA VAL A 238 29.38 -9.12 4.01
C VAL A 238 29.12 -7.91 4.89
N GLY A 239 28.18 -7.07 4.48
CA GLY A 239 27.72 -5.89 5.20
C GLY A 239 26.26 -5.55 4.89
N THR A 240 25.97 -4.26 4.95
CA THR A 240 24.65 -3.66 4.67
C THR A 240 24.82 -2.24 4.13
N THR A 241 25.88 -1.97 3.35
CA THR A 241 26.14 -0.65 2.77
C THR A 241 25.27 -0.43 1.53
N GLY A 242 24.98 0.83 1.19
CA GLY A 242 24.12 1.19 0.08
C GLY A 242 22.62 1.03 0.38
N SER A 243 21.82 0.73 -0.64
CA SER A 243 20.37 0.47 -0.52
C SER A 243 20.12 -0.96 -0.03
N SER A 244 20.23 -1.16 1.27
CA SER A 244 20.12 -2.48 1.91
C SER A 244 19.30 -2.39 3.20
N THR A 245 18.38 -3.34 3.42
CA THR A 245 17.52 -3.42 4.61
C THR A 245 18.05 -4.32 5.71
N GLY A 246 19.19 -4.99 5.46
CA GLY A 246 19.79 -5.93 6.43
C GLY A 246 21.04 -6.58 5.87
N ASN A 247 21.77 -7.32 6.73
CA ASN A 247 23.01 -7.95 6.35
C ASN A 247 22.82 -9.09 5.35
N HIS A 248 23.34 -8.94 4.15
CA HIS A 248 23.26 -9.94 3.07
C HIS A 248 24.38 -9.72 2.04
N LEU A 249 24.63 -10.72 1.23
CA LEU A 249 25.35 -10.60 -0.02
C LEU A 249 24.34 -10.46 -1.15
N HIS A 250 24.44 -9.39 -1.94
CA HIS A 250 23.81 -9.29 -3.26
C HIS A 250 24.79 -9.81 -4.30
N LEU A 251 24.37 -10.83 -5.06
CA LEU A 251 25.18 -11.48 -6.11
C LEU A 251 24.50 -11.33 -7.46
N GLU A 252 25.22 -10.76 -8.45
CA GLU A 252 24.79 -10.79 -9.85
C GLU A 252 25.74 -11.65 -10.68
N VAL A 253 25.20 -12.30 -11.69
CA VAL A 253 25.96 -12.94 -12.76
C VAL A 253 25.52 -12.38 -14.10
N ARG A 254 26.48 -12.05 -14.95
CA ARG A 254 26.20 -11.69 -16.34
C ARG A 254 26.90 -12.68 -17.27
N ASP A 255 26.20 -13.03 -18.33
CA ASP A 255 26.68 -13.87 -19.42
C ASP A 255 26.51 -13.08 -20.72
N ASN A 256 27.61 -12.84 -21.44
CA ASN A 256 27.63 -12.00 -22.64
C ASN A 256 26.89 -10.67 -22.43
N TYR A 257 27.26 -9.93 -21.36
CA TYR A 257 26.73 -8.64 -20.94
C TYR A 257 25.28 -8.65 -20.43
N THR A 258 24.58 -9.79 -20.47
CA THR A 258 23.21 -9.94 -20.01
C THR A 258 23.15 -10.52 -18.61
N ARG A 259 22.36 -9.92 -17.70
CA ARG A 259 22.09 -10.50 -16.38
C ARG A 259 21.35 -11.82 -16.53
N VAL A 260 21.81 -12.83 -15.81
CA VAL A 260 21.21 -14.17 -15.76
C VAL A 260 20.95 -14.54 -14.31
N ASP A 261 20.03 -15.46 -14.08
CA ASP A 261 19.78 -15.99 -12.75
C ASP A 261 21.02 -16.63 -12.16
N PRO A 262 21.61 -16.07 -11.07
CA PRO A 262 22.80 -16.63 -10.44
C PRO A 262 22.60 -18.05 -9.94
N GLU A 263 21.39 -18.46 -9.51
CA GLU A 263 21.13 -19.83 -9.04
C GLU A 263 21.42 -20.88 -10.10
N SER A 264 21.23 -20.54 -11.37
CA SER A 264 21.51 -21.43 -12.51
C SER A 264 22.99 -21.86 -12.59
N LYS A 265 23.91 -21.12 -11.96
CA LYS A 265 25.33 -21.40 -11.93
C LYS A 265 25.72 -22.35 -10.78
N PHE A 266 24.80 -22.61 -9.83
CA PHE A 266 25.04 -23.45 -8.65
C PHE A 266 24.05 -24.63 -8.54
N PRO A 267 23.87 -25.48 -9.57
CA PRO A 267 22.80 -26.48 -9.61
C PRO A 267 22.93 -27.58 -8.55
N SER A 268 24.08 -27.74 -7.95
CA SER A 268 24.33 -28.74 -6.89
C SER A 268 24.03 -28.22 -5.48
N LEU A 269 23.67 -26.92 -5.31
CA LEU A 269 23.35 -26.35 -4.02
C LEU A 269 21.85 -26.41 -3.75
N SER A 270 21.51 -26.84 -2.54
CA SER A 270 20.13 -26.74 -2.04
C SER A 270 19.98 -25.42 -1.29
N LEU A 271 19.61 -24.36 -1.99
CA LEU A 271 19.32 -23.06 -1.38
C LEU A 271 17.97 -23.10 -0.66
N THR A 272 17.90 -22.47 0.49
CA THR A 272 16.64 -22.35 1.25
C THR A 272 15.95 -21.07 0.83
N HIS A 273 14.78 -21.18 0.21
CA HIS A 273 13.96 -20.06 -0.22
C HIS A 273 13.01 -19.61 0.90
N PRO A 274 12.68 -18.32 0.99
CA PRO A 274 11.81 -17.77 2.03
C PRO A 274 10.30 -18.08 1.82
N TRP A 275 9.92 -18.68 0.68
CA TRP A 275 8.53 -19.01 0.30
C TRP A 275 8.39 -20.46 -0.18
#